data_d35cd42af7acd07c231c6fcd5e87bb02
#
_entry.id   d35cd42af7acd07c231c6fcd5e87bb02
#
_cell.length_a   1.000
_cell.length_b   1.000
_cell.length_c   1.000
_cell.angle_alpha   90.00
_cell.angle_beta   90.00
_cell.angle_gamma   90.00
#
_symmetry.space_group_name_H-M   'P 1'
#
loop_
_entity.id
_entity.type
_entity.pdbx_description
1 polymer ?
#
loop_
_entity_poly.entity_id
_entity_poly.type
_entity_poly.pdbx_seq_one_letter_code
_entity_poly.pdbx_strand_id
1 'polypeptide(L)'
;MVKTKKYTIGLDFGTNSCRSLIVDISNGRELATHVFNYPSGEAGIIVDSANPNLARQNPADYLLGLEVTIREALHKAAQIEPDFSPKDVIGIGVDTTGSSPMPVDQEGMPLCFQAKFKDNPSAMVWLWKDHTSYAEAQKITELARQLRPQYLAKIGGVYSSEWFWSKLWHLQSECPEVFRNTFSFVEICDWIPAVLTGNTDPLLIKRSICAAGHKALFNEQWGGLPDEEFLKKLSPEIAAMRERLYQKAYSAEEKIGNLSPEWAEKLGLTTEVTVAVGAFDAHMGAVGAGISTGILVKILGTSTCDIMVWPNSEKLNDIPGVCGIVDGSVLKGYFGIEAGQSAVGDIFLWFVNNLVPDSFGKTQEEKFENLAKAAGGLKPGESGLLALDWNNGNRTILVDVRLTGLLVGQTLHTQAHEIYRAL
;
A
#
# COMPACT_ATOMS: atom_id res chain seq x y z
N MET A 1 -42.66 -7.16 -6.68
CA MET A 1 -41.74 -7.23 -5.54
C MET A 1 -40.74 -6.09 -5.68
N VAL A 2 -40.74 -5.16 -4.75
CA VAL A 2 -39.69 -4.12 -4.69
C VAL A 2 -38.37 -4.86 -4.45
N LYS A 3 -37.41 -4.78 -5.37
CA LYS A 3 -36.08 -5.34 -5.16
C LYS A 3 -35.47 -4.63 -3.96
N THR A 4 -35.25 -5.32 -2.83
CA THR A 4 -34.51 -4.76 -1.69
C THR A 4 -33.14 -4.34 -2.17
N LYS A 5 -32.81 -3.06 -2.02
CA LYS A 5 -31.47 -2.54 -2.32
C LYS A 5 -30.45 -3.28 -1.44
N LYS A 6 -29.27 -3.52 -1.97
CA LYS A 6 -28.13 -4.11 -1.24
C LYS A 6 -26.93 -3.21 -1.37
N TYR A 7 -26.14 -3.19 -0.32
CA TYR A 7 -25.00 -2.28 -0.19
C TYR A 7 -23.73 -3.05 0.15
N THR A 8 -22.60 -2.46 -0.21
CA THR A 8 -21.26 -2.91 0.25
C THR A 8 -20.52 -1.74 0.88
N ILE A 9 -19.53 -2.06 1.71
CA ILE A 9 -18.62 -1.10 2.32
C ILE A 9 -17.22 -1.36 1.77
N GLY A 10 -16.60 -0.34 1.18
CA GLY A 10 -15.18 -0.29 0.90
C GLY A 10 -14.43 0.40 2.04
N LEU A 11 -13.31 -0.16 2.46
CA LEU A 11 -12.42 0.38 3.49
C LEU A 11 -11.04 0.59 2.89
N ASP A 12 -10.57 1.83 2.88
CA ASP A 12 -9.25 2.24 2.42
C ASP A 12 -8.41 2.71 3.62
N PHE A 13 -7.32 1.98 3.91
CA PHE A 13 -6.36 2.31 4.98
C PHE A 13 -5.10 2.92 4.35
N GLY A 14 -5.15 4.24 4.16
CA GLY A 14 -4.06 5.01 3.56
C GLY A 14 -2.94 5.36 4.53
N THR A 15 -2.05 6.24 4.08
CA THR A 15 -0.85 6.64 4.85
C THR A 15 -1.19 7.51 6.08
N ASN A 16 -2.18 8.40 5.98
CA ASN A 16 -2.49 9.37 7.03
C ASN A 16 -3.89 9.21 7.63
N SER A 17 -4.72 8.41 7.00
CA SER A 17 -6.13 8.24 7.36
C SER A 17 -6.68 6.92 6.85
N CYS A 18 -7.80 6.49 7.41
CA CYS A 18 -8.64 5.50 6.76
C CYS A 18 -9.99 6.10 6.35
N ARG A 19 -10.62 5.46 5.39
CA ARG A 19 -11.89 5.87 4.81
C ARG A 19 -12.83 4.70 4.66
N SER A 20 -14.12 4.94 4.87
CA SER A 20 -15.19 4.03 4.46
C SER A 20 -16.04 4.66 3.36
N LEU A 21 -16.54 3.83 2.47
CA LEU A 21 -17.46 4.20 1.39
C LEU A 21 -18.58 3.17 1.31
N ILE A 22 -19.83 3.61 1.36
CA ILE A 22 -21.02 2.76 1.18
C ILE A 22 -21.51 2.90 -0.26
N VAL A 23 -21.65 1.78 -0.95
CA VAL A 23 -22.05 1.71 -2.37
C VAL A 23 -23.30 0.86 -2.54
N ASP A 24 -24.27 1.38 -3.31
CA ASP A 24 -25.42 0.63 -3.82
C ASP A 24 -24.97 -0.27 -4.96
N ILE A 25 -24.98 -1.60 -4.75
CA ILE A 25 -24.48 -2.58 -5.72
C ILE A 25 -25.34 -2.69 -6.99
N SER A 26 -26.56 -2.15 -6.97
CA SER A 26 -27.46 -2.24 -8.13
C SER A 26 -27.08 -1.28 -9.26
N ASN A 27 -26.37 -0.19 -8.94
CA ASN A 27 -26.06 0.88 -9.87
C ASN A 27 -24.70 1.54 -9.69
N GLY A 28 -23.92 1.12 -8.66
CA GLY A 28 -22.61 1.69 -8.35
C GLY A 28 -22.65 3.07 -7.68
N ARG A 29 -23.82 3.54 -7.22
CA ARG A 29 -23.95 4.85 -6.58
C ARG A 29 -23.23 4.85 -5.22
N GLU A 30 -22.30 5.77 -5.06
CA GLU A 30 -21.69 6.11 -3.78
C GLU A 30 -22.73 6.80 -2.89
N LEU A 31 -23.10 6.18 -1.79
CA LEU A 31 -24.16 6.68 -0.93
C LEU A 31 -23.60 7.60 0.18
N ALA A 32 -22.58 7.15 0.88
CA ALA A 32 -21.98 7.90 1.98
C ALA A 32 -20.52 7.52 2.19
N THR A 33 -19.74 8.47 2.69
CA THR A 33 -18.33 8.27 3.03
C THR A 33 -17.96 8.99 4.32
N HIS A 34 -16.96 8.45 5.03
CA HIS A 34 -16.34 9.13 6.15
C HIS A 34 -14.84 8.86 6.19
N VAL A 35 -14.06 9.88 6.57
CA VAL A 35 -12.60 9.82 6.72
C VAL A 35 -12.25 10.01 8.18
N PHE A 36 -11.32 9.19 8.68
CA PHE A 36 -10.73 9.30 10.00
C PHE A 36 -9.21 9.49 9.86
N ASN A 37 -8.71 10.65 10.32
CA ASN A 37 -7.28 10.92 10.34
C ASN A 37 -6.64 10.21 11.53
N TYR A 38 -5.52 9.53 11.33
CA TYR A 38 -4.82 8.84 12.40
C TYR A 38 -4.21 9.82 13.40
N PRO A 39 -4.45 9.64 14.71
CA PRO A 39 -4.00 10.57 15.72
C PRO A 39 -2.54 10.39 16.17
N SER A 40 -1.93 9.21 15.93
CA SER A 40 -0.57 8.91 16.40
C SER A 40 0.50 9.65 15.59
N GLY A 41 1.59 10.04 16.25
CA GLY A 41 2.76 10.61 15.60
C GLY A 41 2.48 11.90 14.83
N GLU A 42 3.17 12.09 13.71
CA GLU A 42 2.98 13.21 12.80
C GLU A 42 2.04 12.80 11.66
N ALA A 43 0.80 13.27 11.71
CA ALA A 43 -0.26 12.91 10.75
C ALA A 43 -0.40 11.38 10.55
N GLY A 44 -0.40 10.61 11.63
CA GLY A 44 -0.54 9.16 11.62
C GLY A 44 0.76 8.39 11.44
N ILE A 45 1.91 9.07 11.32
CA ILE A 45 3.20 8.45 11.08
C ILE A 45 4.13 8.73 12.26
N ILE A 46 4.71 7.67 12.81
CA ILE A 46 5.76 7.75 13.83
C ILE A 46 7.09 7.82 13.09
N VAL A 47 7.79 8.93 13.27
CA VAL A 47 9.09 9.24 12.64
C VAL A 47 10.17 9.40 13.70
N ASP A 48 11.43 9.38 13.28
CA ASP A 48 12.58 9.64 14.14
C ASP A 48 13.48 10.69 13.48
N SER A 49 13.70 11.82 14.14
CA SER A 49 14.58 12.88 13.64
C SER A 49 16.03 12.43 13.47
N ALA A 50 16.47 11.41 14.19
CA ALA A 50 17.80 10.83 14.07
C ALA A 50 17.89 9.81 12.91
N ASN A 51 16.76 9.27 12.44
CA ASN A 51 16.70 8.32 11.33
C ASN A 51 15.57 8.69 10.35
N PRO A 52 15.83 9.50 9.34
CA PRO A 52 14.80 9.97 8.40
C PRO A 52 14.20 8.87 7.52
N ASN A 53 14.79 7.67 7.53
CA ASN A 53 14.26 6.49 6.83
C ASN A 53 13.20 5.74 7.63
N LEU A 54 13.01 6.06 8.93
CA LEU A 54 12.04 5.38 9.78
C LEU A 54 10.64 5.94 9.56
N ALA A 55 9.70 5.05 9.27
CA ALA A 55 8.28 5.37 9.18
C ALA A 55 7.45 4.20 9.75
N ARG A 56 6.75 4.44 10.85
CA ARG A 56 5.93 3.44 11.54
C ARG A 56 4.51 3.94 11.72
N GLN A 57 3.56 3.02 11.94
CA GLN A 57 2.19 3.36 12.28
C GLN A 57 1.71 2.54 13.48
N ASN A 58 0.83 3.16 14.28
CA ASN A 58 0.23 2.51 15.42
C ASN A 58 -1.02 1.71 14.97
N PRO A 59 -1.06 0.38 15.09
CA PRO A 59 -2.22 -0.42 14.66
C PRO A 59 -3.50 -0.14 15.47
N ALA A 60 -3.40 0.52 16.63
CA ALA A 60 -4.58 0.98 17.37
C ALA A 60 -5.37 2.05 16.60
N ASP A 61 -4.70 2.88 15.82
CA ASP A 61 -5.34 3.89 14.98
C ASP A 61 -6.23 3.24 13.90
N TYR A 62 -5.81 2.07 13.37
CA TYR A 62 -6.61 1.33 12.42
C TYR A 62 -7.89 0.78 13.04
N LEU A 63 -7.82 0.21 14.24
CA LEU A 63 -9.01 -0.32 14.93
C LEU A 63 -10.00 0.80 15.26
N LEU A 64 -9.51 1.93 15.74
CA LEU A 64 -10.33 3.10 16.01
C LEU A 64 -10.94 3.66 14.71
N GLY A 65 -10.12 3.81 13.68
CA GLY A 65 -10.56 4.31 12.38
C GLY A 65 -11.58 3.39 11.71
N LEU A 66 -11.38 2.08 11.80
CA LEU A 66 -12.33 1.07 11.33
C LEU A 66 -13.71 1.27 11.94
N GLU A 67 -13.79 1.41 13.28
CA GLU A 67 -15.05 1.61 13.99
C GLU A 67 -15.69 2.97 13.63
N VAL A 68 -14.92 4.04 13.72
CA VAL A 68 -15.43 5.41 13.50
C VAL A 68 -15.92 5.59 12.08
N THR A 69 -15.12 5.20 11.08
CA THR A 69 -15.48 5.47 9.67
C THR A 69 -16.73 4.72 9.25
N ILE A 70 -16.89 3.46 9.64
CA ILE A 70 -18.07 2.67 9.26
C ILE A 70 -19.32 3.24 9.96
N ARG A 71 -19.27 3.49 11.25
CA ARG A 71 -20.43 4.00 12.01
C ARG A 71 -20.91 5.35 11.48
N GLU A 72 -19.98 6.27 11.21
CA GLU A 72 -20.31 7.58 10.65
C GLU A 72 -20.84 7.49 9.22
N ALA A 73 -20.29 6.60 8.39
CA ALA A 73 -20.80 6.40 7.03
C ALA A 73 -22.21 5.78 7.06
N LEU A 74 -22.48 4.81 7.92
CA LEU A 74 -23.82 4.22 8.11
C LEU A 74 -24.84 5.28 8.57
N HIS A 75 -24.43 6.14 9.51
CA HIS A 75 -25.28 7.24 9.98
C HIS A 75 -25.63 8.23 8.84
N LYS A 76 -24.63 8.64 8.06
CA LYS A 76 -24.84 9.52 6.89
C LYS A 76 -25.70 8.84 5.82
N ALA A 77 -25.50 7.56 5.56
CA ALA A 77 -26.28 6.80 4.58
C ALA A 77 -27.77 6.78 4.95
N ALA A 78 -28.09 6.60 6.23
CA ALA A 78 -29.48 6.64 6.74
C ALA A 78 -30.13 8.03 6.62
N GLN A 79 -29.33 9.10 6.65
CA GLN A 79 -29.83 10.48 6.44
C GLN A 79 -30.10 10.77 4.96
N ILE A 80 -29.30 10.21 4.05
CA ILE A 80 -29.37 10.45 2.60
C ILE A 80 -30.45 9.57 1.95
N GLU A 81 -30.57 8.32 2.40
CA GLU A 81 -31.51 7.33 1.84
C GLU A 81 -32.44 6.83 2.96
N PRO A 82 -33.70 7.34 3.05
CA PRO A 82 -34.61 6.98 4.13
C PRO A 82 -34.91 5.48 4.26
N ASP A 83 -34.83 4.73 3.14
CA ASP A 83 -35.05 3.29 3.10
C ASP A 83 -33.77 2.47 3.37
N PHE A 84 -32.64 3.13 3.61
CA PHE A 84 -31.37 2.46 3.92
C PHE A 84 -31.45 1.76 5.30
N SER A 85 -30.98 0.52 5.34
CA SER A 85 -30.80 -0.22 6.58
C SER A 85 -29.41 -0.85 6.63
N PRO A 86 -28.70 -0.77 7.77
CA PRO A 86 -27.44 -1.50 7.96
C PRO A 86 -27.56 -3.01 7.72
N LYS A 87 -28.77 -3.59 7.86
CA LYS A 87 -29.08 -5.01 7.58
C LYS A 87 -29.01 -5.34 6.07
N ASP A 88 -29.04 -4.32 5.21
CA ASP A 88 -28.93 -4.50 3.77
C ASP A 88 -27.48 -4.41 3.26
N VAL A 89 -26.51 -4.17 4.14
CA VAL A 89 -25.09 -4.32 3.83
C VAL A 89 -24.76 -5.80 3.80
N ILE A 90 -24.18 -6.25 2.68
CA ILE A 90 -23.89 -7.66 2.41
C ILE A 90 -22.40 -8.00 2.33
N GLY A 91 -21.52 -6.99 2.22
CA GLY A 91 -20.09 -7.23 2.06
C GLY A 91 -19.22 -6.06 2.46
N ILE A 92 -17.99 -6.39 2.88
CA ILE A 92 -16.90 -5.46 3.18
C ILE A 92 -15.69 -5.87 2.36
N GLY A 93 -15.14 -4.92 1.60
CA GLY A 93 -13.82 -5.01 0.96
C GLY A 93 -12.83 -4.11 1.68
N VAL A 94 -11.57 -4.53 1.75
CA VAL A 94 -10.50 -3.81 2.45
C VAL A 94 -9.32 -3.63 1.52
N ASP A 95 -8.84 -2.42 1.40
CA ASP A 95 -7.53 -2.15 0.83
C ASP A 95 -6.66 -1.32 1.79
N THR A 96 -5.37 -1.39 1.61
CA THR A 96 -4.39 -0.76 2.49
C THR A 96 -3.15 -0.35 1.73
N THR A 97 -2.35 0.53 2.34
CA THR A 97 -0.98 0.73 1.89
C THR A 97 -0.18 -0.59 1.96
N GLY A 98 0.85 -0.73 1.12
CA GLY A 98 1.70 -1.93 1.11
C GLY A 98 3.06 -1.77 0.42
N SER A 99 4.08 -2.44 0.92
CA SER A 99 4.15 -3.42 2.01
C SER A 99 4.16 -2.70 3.37
N SER A 100 3.19 -3.00 4.20
CA SER A 100 3.08 -2.42 5.56
C SER A 100 2.86 -3.56 6.58
N PRO A 101 3.88 -4.43 6.77
CA PRO A 101 3.79 -5.56 7.68
C PRO A 101 4.07 -5.15 9.13
N MET A 102 3.68 -6.02 10.07
CA MET A 102 3.95 -5.84 11.49
C MET A 102 4.23 -7.16 12.20
N PRO A 103 5.03 -7.13 13.28
CA PRO A 103 5.25 -8.29 14.14
C PRO A 103 4.01 -8.56 14.99
N VAL A 104 3.56 -9.82 15.00
CA VAL A 104 2.42 -10.28 15.78
C VAL A 104 2.81 -11.46 16.68
N ASP A 105 2.04 -11.66 17.77
CA ASP A 105 2.12 -12.83 18.66
C ASP A 105 1.38 -14.05 18.07
N GLN A 106 1.24 -15.11 18.87
CA GLN A 106 0.58 -16.37 18.47
C GLN A 106 -0.91 -16.19 18.19
N GLU A 107 -1.55 -15.24 18.86
CA GLU A 107 -2.95 -14.88 18.70
C GLU A 107 -3.16 -13.91 17.52
N GLY A 108 -2.07 -13.50 16.86
CA GLY A 108 -2.09 -12.54 15.74
C GLY A 108 -2.29 -11.08 16.17
N MET A 109 -2.03 -10.79 17.44
CA MET A 109 -2.12 -9.42 17.94
C MET A 109 -0.78 -8.70 17.76
N PRO A 110 -0.79 -7.41 17.34
CA PRO A 110 0.43 -6.61 17.20
C PRO A 110 1.23 -6.56 18.50
N LEU A 111 2.54 -6.76 18.43
CA LEU A 111 3.38 -6.79 19.64
C LEU A 111 3.34 -5.49 20.43
N CYS A 112 3.15 -4.34 19.78
CA CYS A 112 3.03 -3.06 20.46
C CYS A 112 1.77 -2.94 21.36
N PHE A 113 0.82 -3.89 21.31
CA PHE A 113 -0.31 -3.94 22.26
C PHE A 113 0.10 -4.54 23.60
N GLN A 114 1.25 -5.23 23.66
CA GLN A 114 1.82 -5.71 24.92
C GLN A 114 2.52 -4.57 25.65
N ALA A 115 2.31 -4.44 26.95
CA ALA A 115 2.87 -3.36 27.77
C ALA A 115 4.40 -3.20 27.61
N LYS A 116 5.10 -4.32 27.43
CA LYS A 116 6.56 -4.36 27.22
C LYS A 116 7.01 -3.63 25.96
N PHE A 117 6.20 -3.62 24.90
CA PHE A 117 6.56 -3.11 23.59
C PHE A 117 5.74 -1.89 23.15
N LYS A 118 4.89 -1.37 24.02
CA LYS A 118 3.91 -0.33 23.71
C LYS A 118 4.51 0.90 23.00
N ASP A 119 5.67 1.33 23.45
CA ASP A 119 6.34 2.52 22.93
C ASP A 119 7.53 2.18 22.01
N ASN A 120 7.67 0.91 21.60
CA ASN A 120 8.74 0.48 20.71
C ASN A 120 8.29 0.54 19.25
N PRO A 121 8.82 1.46 18.42
CA PRO A 121 8.43 1.59 17.01
C PRO A 121 8.66 0.32 16.19
N SER A 122 9.64 -0.52 16.57
CA SER A 122 9.92 -1.78 15.89
C SER A 122 8.86 -2.85 16.11
N ALA A 123 8.02 -2.70 17.16
CA ALA A 123 6.89 -3.57 17.45
C ALA A 123 5.57 -3.12 16.77
N MET A 124 5.59 -1.99 16.06
CA MET A 124 4.47 -1.40 15.35
C MET A 124 4.45 -1.81 13.87
N VAL A 125 3.56 -1.21 13.08
CA VAL A 125 3.49 -1.42 11.63
C VAL A 125 4.68 -0.74 10.95
N TRP A 126 5.38 -1.46 10.10
CA TRP A 126 6.47 -0.97 9.26
C TRP A 126 5.88 -0.43 7.96
N LEU A 127 5.64 0.88 7.91
CA LEU A 127 4.93 1.53 6.80
C LEU A 127 5.63 1.30 5.45
N TRP A 128 4.89 1.30 4.35
CA TRP A 128 5.41 1.11 2.99
C TRP A 128 6.63 1.98 2.66
N LYS A 129 6.65 3.24 3.10
CA LYS A 129 7.75 4.19 2.90
C LYS A 129 8.87 4.13 3.94
N ASP A 130 8.92 3.09 4.77
CA ASP A 130 10.06 2.83 5.65
C ASP A 130 11.22 2.27 4.85
N HIS A 131 12.36 2.94 4.88
CA HIS A 131 13.55 2.57 4.14
C HIS A 131 14.73 2.15 5.04
N THR A 132 14.48 1.91 6.33
CA THR A 132 15.53 1.53 7.28
C THR A 132 16.29 0.27 6.85
N SER A 133 15.64 -0.65 6.15
CA SER A 133 16.16 -1.96 5.73
C SER A 133 16.88 -1.97 4.37
N TYR A 134 17.42 -0.85 3.90
CA TYR A 134 18.06 -0.77 2.58
C TYR A 134 19.29 -1.68 2.45
N ALA A 135 20.06 -1.87 3.52
CA ALA A 135 21.24 -2.73 3.51
C ALA A 135 20.88 -4.21 3.36
N GLU A 136 19.81 -4.64 4.03
CA GLU A 136 19.24 -5.99 3.91
C GLU A 136 18.68 -6.22 2.50
N ALA A 137 17.98 -5.25 1.95
CA ALA A 137 17.44 -5.32 0.59
C ALA A 137 18.55 -5.50 -0.46
N GLN A 138 19.66 -4.77 -0.31
CA GLN A 138 20.83 -4.94 -1.18
C GLN A 138 21.40 -6.36 -1.07
N LYS A 139 21.60 -6.90 0.12
CA LYS A 139 22.10 -8.26 0.33
C LYS A 139 21.16 -9.32 -0.22
N ILE A 140 19.84 -9.16 -0.03
CA ILE A 140 18.82 -10.04 -0.64
C ILE A 140 18.97 -10.04 -2.17
N THR A 141 19.11 -8.85 -2.77
CA THR A 141 19.31 -8.71 -4.21
C THR A 141 20.57 -9.42 -4.71
N GLU A 142 21.71 -9.21 -4.05
CA GLU A 142 22.98 -9.82 -4.39
C GLU A 142 22.93 -11.35 -4.29
N LEU A 143 22.37 -11.87 -3.21
CA LEU A 143 22.21 -13.30 -3.00
C LEU A 143 21.24 -13.91 -4.03
N ALA A 144 20.13 -13.25 -4.32
CA ALA A 144 19.15 -13.74 -5.28
C ALA A 144 19.74 -13.77 -6.71
N ARG A 145 20.55 -12.79 -7.11
CA ARG A 145 21.27 -12.83 -8.40
C ARG A 145 22.14 -14.07 -8.55
N GLN A 146 22.77 -14.50 -7.45
CA GLN A 146 23.69 -15.64 -7.48
C GLN A 146 22.96 -16.98 -7.44
N LEU A 147 21.92 -17.11 -6.63
CA LEU A 147 21.31 -18.39 -6.29
C LEU A 147 19.91 -18.58 -6.86
N ARG A 148 19.13 -17.51 -7.00
CA ARG A 148 17.71 -17.54 -7.38
C ARG A 148 17.33 -16.36 -8.27
N PRO A 149 17.96 -16.21 -9.47
CA PRO A 149 17.68 -15.08 -10.36
C PRO A 149 16.20 -14.94 -10.75
N GLN A 150 15.44 -16.05 -10.75
CA GLN A 150 14.01 -16.06 -10.99
C GLN A 150 13.21 -15.22 -9.98
N TYR A 151 13.68 -15.08 -8.72
CA TYR A 151 13.01 -14.23 -7.73
C TYR A 151 13.05 -12.76 -8.14
N LEU A 152 14.16 -12.33 -8.73
CA LEU A 152 14.34 -10.94 -9.18
C LEU A 152 13.64 -10.65 -10.51
N ALA A 153 13.49 -11.66 -11.36
CA ALA A 153 12.92 -11.48 -12.70
C ALA A 153 11.46 -10.94 -12.65
N LYS A 154 10.71 -11.31 -11.61
CA LYS A 154 9.32 -10.86 -11.41
C LYS A 154 9.17 -9.51 -10.72
N ILE A 155 10.28 -8.93 -10.24
CA ILE A 155 10.29 -7.70 -9.44
C ILE A 155 11.23 -6.63 -10.01
N GLY A 156 11.55 -6.69 -11.30
CA GLY A 156 12.36 -5.68 -11.98
C GLY A 156 13.87 -5.78 -11.77
N GLY A 157 14.36 -6.84 -11.09
CA GLY A 157 15.80 -7.13 -10.96
C GLY A 157 16.43 -6.69 -9.64
N VAL A 158 15.70 -5.99 -8.77
CA VAL A 158 16.20 -5.48 -7.47
C VAL A 158 15.13 -5.66 -6.40
N TYR A 159 15.50 -6.15 -5.20
CA TYR A 159 14.63 -6.21 -4.04
C TYR A 159 14.66 -4.88 -3.27
N SER A 160 13.51 -4.36 -2.88
CA SER A 160 13.40 -3.04 -2.24
C SER A 160 13.45 -3.09 -0.72
N SER A 161 13.94 -2.01 -0.10
CA SER A 161 13.82 -1.75 1.34
C SER A 161 12.36 -1.56 1.80
N GLU A 162 11.45 -1.22 0.88
CA GLU A 162 10.02 -1.09 1.17
C GLU A 162 9.35 -2.44 1.46
N TRP A 163 9.99 -3.58 1.20
CA TRP A 163 9.34 -4.87 1.09
C TRP A 163 9.59 -5.81 2.25
N PHE A 164 8.76 -6.84 2.34
CA PHE A 164 8.56 -7.76 3.44
C PHE A 164 9.85 -8.35 4.04
N TRP A 165 10.68 -9.04 3.23
CA TRP A 165 11.85 -9.77 3.74
C TRP A 165 12.97 -8.85 4.24
N SER A 166 13.18 -7.70 3.60
CA SER A 166 14.17 -6.73 4.08
C SER A 166 13.78 -6.16 5.44
N LYS A 167 12.49 -5.80 5.63
CA LYS A 167 11.97 -5.31 6.91
C LYS A 167 12.03 -6.36 8.01
N LEU A 168 11.65 -7.60 7.70
CA LEU A 168 11.74 -8.71 8.66
C LEU A 168 13.20 -8.98 9.09
N TRP A 169 14.13 -8.95 8.15
CA TRP A 169 15.54 -9.15 8.45
C TRP A 169 16.13 -7.97 9.23
N HIS A 170 15.76 -6.76 8.89
CA HIS A 170 16.16 -5.56 9.64
C HIS A 170 15.61 -5.58 11.08
N LEU A 171 14.38 -6.02 11.28
CA LEU A 171 13.80 -6.23 12.62
C LEU A 171 14.66 -7.21 13.44
N GLN A 172 15.12 -8.31 12.84
CA GLN A 172 16.02 -9.26 13.49
C GLN A 172 17.35 -8.62 13.92
N SER A 173 17.94 -7.81 13.00
CA SER A 173 19.27 -7.22 13.20
C SER A 173 19.25 -6.09 14.23
N GLU A 174 18.28 -5.18 14.13
CA GLU A 174 18.25 -3.94 14.92
C GLU A 174 17.45 -4.07 16.21
N CYS A 175 16.46 -4.94 16.28
CA CYS A 175 15.64 -5.14 17.46
C CYS A 175 15.42 -6.63 17.79
N PRO A 176 16.50 -7.39 18.15
CA PRO A 176 16.43 -8.83 18.39
C PRO A 176 15.43 -9.22 19.47
N GLU A 177 15.14 -8.32 20.42
CA GLU A 177 14.17 -8.58 21.47
C GLU A 177 12.75 -8.64 20.92
N VAL A 178 12.35 -7.69 20.08
CA VAL A 178 11.04 -7.71 19.39
C VAL A 178 10.98 -8.93 18.47
N PHE A 179 12.03 -9.18 17.68
CA PHE A 179 12.08 -10.33 16.78
C PHE A 179 11.87 -11.68 17.50
N ARG A 180 12.53 -11.90 18.64
CA ARG A 180 12.36 -13.15 19.44
C ARG A 180 10.95 -13.34 19.99
N ASN A 181 10.20 -12.24 20.21
CA ASN A 181 8.81 -12.29 20.66
C ASN A 181 7.82 -12.31 19.48
N THR A 182 8.30 -12.12 18.25
CA THR A 182 7.48 -12.19 17.03
C THR A 182 7.17 -13.64 16.70
N PHE A 183 5.90 -14.01 16.73
CA PHE A 183 5.48 -15.32 16.25
C PHE A 183 5.40 -15.33 14.72
N SER A 184 4.78 -14.31 14.13
CA SER A 184 4.65 -14.17 12.68
C SER A 184 4.73 -12.69 12.27
N PHE A 185 4.92 -12.45 10.96
CA PHE A 185 4.94 -11.12 10.38
C PHE A 185 3.78 -10.99 9.41
N VAL A 186 2.88 -10.01 9.60
CA VAL A 186 1.58 -9.94 8.93
C VAL A 186 1.39 -8.58 8.29
N GLU A 187 1.02 -8.55 7.00
CA GLU A 187 0.64 -7.32 6.30
C GLU A 187 -0.69 -6.79 6.84
N ILE A 188 -0.86 -5.48 6.88
CA ILE A 188 -2.11 -4.88 7.36
C ILE A 188 -3.31 -5.24 6.47
N CYS A 189 -3.11 -5.42 5.16
CA CYS A 189 -4.16 -5.89 4.25
C CYS A 189 -4.66 -7.31 4.57
N ASP A 190 -3.86 -8.13 5.25
CA ASP A 190 -4.26 -9.45 5.72
C ASP A 190 -4.88 -9.36 7.12
N TRP A 191 -4.31 -8.48 7.98
CA TRP A 191 -4.69 -8.39 9.38
C TRP A 191 -6.06 -7.74 9.58
N ILE A 192 -6.38 -6.65 8.89
CA ILE A 192 -7.67 -5.95 9.04
C ILE A 192 -8.86 -6.87 8.72
N PRO A 193 -8.89 -7.60 7.58
CA PRO A 193 -9.96 -8.58 7.33
C PRO A 193 -10.00 -9.71 8.35
N ALA A 194 -8.84 -10.16 8.87
CA ALA A 194 -8.75 -11.17 9.92
C ALA A 194 -9.39 -10.70 11.23
N VAL A 195 -9.13 -9.46 11.63
CA VAL A 195 -9.77 -8.82 12.79
C VAL A 195 -11.28 -8.73 12.62
N LEU A 196 -11.76 -8.27 11.47
CA LEU A 196 -13.19 -8.19 11.17
C LEU A 196 -13.91 -9.54 11.28
N THR A 197 -13.24 -10.62 10.90
CA THR A 197 -13.81 -11.97 10.94
C THR A 197 -13.56 -12.70 12.27
N GLY A 198 -12.77 -12.11 13.18
CA GLY A 198 -12.41 -12.71 14.45
C GLY A 198 -11.44 -13.91 14.34
N ASN A 199 -10.80 -14.09 13.19
CA ASN A 199 -9.80 -15.14 12.97
C ASN A 199 -8.43 -14.51 12.73
N THR A 200 -7.74 -14.17 13.81
CA THR A 200 -6.43 -13.51 13.78
C THR A 200 -5.25 -14.48 13.90
N ASP A 201 -5.47 -15.80 14.07
CA ASP A 201 -4.38 -16.78 14.09
C ASP A 201 -3.51 -16.68 12.85
N PRO A 202 -2.22 -16.33 12.98
CA PRO A 202 -1.33 -16.05 11.85
C PRO A 202 -1.14 -17.23 10.89
N LEU A 203 -1.37 -18.46 11.35
CA LEU A 203 -1.29 -19.67 10.54
C LEU A 203 -2.57 -19.93 9.73
N LEU A 204 -3.70 -19.33 10.11
CA LEU A 204 -5.00 -19.51 9.49
C LEU A 204 -5.48 -18.31 8.67
N ILE A 205 -4.88 -17.13 8.86
CA ILE A 205 -5.19 -15.93 8.08
C ILE A 205 -4.99 -16.20 6.58
N LYS A 206 -6.01 -15.95 5.77
CA LYS A 206 -5.85 -15.92 4.31
C LYS A 206 -5.00 -14.70 3.92
N ARG A 207 -3.87 -14.95 3.28
CA ARG A 207 -2.94 -13.91 2.84
C ARG A 207 -3.25 -13.46 1.44
N SER A 208 -3.16 -12.15 1.22
CA SER A 208 -3.38 -11.52 -0.08
C SER A 208 -2.29 -11.87 -1.08
N ILE A 209 -2.67 -12.35 -2.28
CA ILE A 209 -1.71 -12.56 -3.38
C ILE A 209 -1.06 -11.25 -3.83
N CYS A 210 -1.76 -10.13 -3.65
CA CYS A 210 -1.25 -8.80 -3.93
C CYS A 210 0.01 -8.52 -3.09
N ALA A 211 -0.07 -8.66 -1.76
CA ALA A 211 1.07 -8.47 -0.86
C ALA A 211 2.11 -9.58 -1.02
N ALA A 212 1.68 -10.83 -1.06
CA ALA A 212 2.56 -11.99 -1.15
C ALA A 212 3.43 -11.95 -2.41
N GLY A 213 2.83 -11.73 -3.57
CA GLY A 213 3.53 -11.76 -4.85
C GLY A 213 4.41 -10.54 -5.08
N HIS A 214 3.86 -9.32 -4.86
CA HIS A 214 4.61 -8.10 -5.13
C HIS A 214 5.70 -7.79 -4.10
N LYS A 215 5.54 -8.22 -2.84
CA LYS A 215 6.44 -7.77 -1.76
C LYS A 215 7.17 -8.92 -1.04
N ALA A 216 6.60 -10.14 -1.00
CA ALA A 216 7.20 -11.27 -0.29
C ALA A 216 7.80 -12.35 -1.21
N LEU A 217 7.97 -12.08 -2.51
CA LEU A 217 8.51 -13.02 -3.48
C LEU A 217 7.70 -14.33 -3.57
N PHE A 218 6.41 -14.28 -3.32
CA PHE A 218 5.54 -15.45 -3.47
C PHE A 218 5.23 -15.70 -4.95
N ASN A 219 5.45 -16.93 -5.40
CA ASN A 219 5.03 -17.36 -6.74
C ASN A 219 4.87 -18.88 -6.77
N GLU A 220 3.80 -19.35 -7.38
CA GLU A 220 3.54 -20.79 -7.51
C GLU A 220 4.57 -21.53 -8.36
N GLN A 221 5.26 -20.84 -9.30
CA GLN A 221 6.29 -21.42 -10.15
C GLN A 221 7.50 -21.97 -9.37
N TRP A 222 7.76 -21.46 -8.16
CA TRP A 222 8.80 -21.97 -7.26
C TRP A 222 8.27 -22.48 -5.92
N GLY A 223 6.97 -22.78 -5.85
CA GLY A 223 6.35 -23.41 -4.69
C GLY A 223 5.97 -22.44 -3.56
N GLY A 224 5.71 -21.19 -3.85
CA GLY A 224 5.23 -20.19 -2.90
C GLY A 224 6.28 -19.17 -2.48
N LEU A 225 6.48 -18.98 -1.17
CA LEU A 225 7.52 -18.10 -0.61
C LEU A 225 8.93 -18.60 -0.97
N PRO A 226 9.98 -17.72 -0.88
CA PRO A 226 11.37 -18.13 -1.07
C PRO A 226 11.73 -19.40 -0.30
N ASP A 227 12.51 -20.25 -0.92
CA ASP A 227 12.88 -21.54 -0.33
C ASP A 227 13.77 -21.40 0.91
N GLU A 228 13.76 -22.44 1.73
CA GLU A 228 14.49 -22.48 3.00
C GLU A 228 16.00 -22.35 2.81
N GLU A 229 16.58 -22.94 1.76
CA GLU A 229 18.01 -22.85 1.47
C GLU A 229 18.44 -21.39 1.21
N PHE A 230 17.66 -20.66 0.41
CA PHE A 230 17.90 -19.24 0.15
C PHE A 230 17.79 -18.42 1.43
N LEU A 231 16.72 -18.61 2.21
CA LEU A 231 16.51 -17.86 3.44
C LEU A 231 17.57 -18.17 4.52
N LYS A 232 18.05 -19.43 4.63
CA LYS A 232 19.15 -19.79 5.52
C LYS A 232 20.46 -19.07 5.19
N LYS A 233 20.69 -18.72 3.92
CA LYS A 233 21.86 -17.92 3.54
C LYS A 233 21.74 -16.46 3.96
N LEU A 234 20.53 -15.95 4.17
CA LEU A 234 20.32 -14.64 4.78
C LEU A 234 20.49 -14.74 6.30
N SER A 235 19.69 -15.60 6.96
CA SER A 235 19.75 -15.89 8.38
C SER A 235 18.99 -17.19 8.69
N PRO A 236 19.53 -18.06 9.55
CA PRO A 236 18.81 -19.26 10.03
C PRO A 236 17.47 -18.93 10.68
N GLU A 237 17.39 -17.83 11.42
CA GLU A 237 16.18 -17.40 12.12
C GLU A 237 15.11 -16.88 11.15
N ILE A 238 15.51 -16.21 10.07
CA ILE A 238 14.60 -15.80 8.98
C ILE A 238 14.04 -17.04 8.28
N ALA A 239 14.87 -18.05 8.03
CA ALA A 239 14.39 -19.32 7.49
C ALA A 239 13.40 -20.01 8.43
N ALA A 240 13.66 -20.01 9.73
CA ALA A 240 12.73 -20.56 10.73
C ALA A 240 11.42 -19.77 10.82
N MET A 241 11.46 -18.45 10.59
CA MET A 241 10.23 -17.64 10.52
C MET A 241 9.30 -18.07 9.39
N ARG A 242 9.85 -18.53 8.25
CA ARG A 242 9.06 -18.99 7.11
C ARG A 242 8.02 -20.05 7.47
N GLU A 243 8.31 -20.93 8.42
CA GLU A 243 7.40 -21.97 8.90
C GLU A 243 6.16 -21.42 9.63
N ARG A 244 6.22 -20.15 10.05
CA ARG A 244 5.13 -19.42 10.72
C ARG A 244 4.46 -18.38 9.82
N LEU A 245 4.75 -18.42 8.52
CA LEU A 245 4.10 -17.64 7.49
C LEU A 245 3.03 -18.50 6.77
N TYR A 246 2.92 -18.42 5.48
CA TYR A 246 1.86 -19.05 4.68
C TYR A 246 2.43 -19.81 3.49
N GLN A 247 1.65 -20.79 3.02
CA GLN A 247 1.98 -21.59 1.85
C GLN A 247 1.06 -21.29 0.65
N LYS A 248 -0.03 -20.55 0.88
CA LYS A 248 -1.00 -20.17 -0.14
C LYS A 248 -1.39 -18.71 0.01
N ALA A 249 -1.60 -18.04 -1.13
CA ALA A 249 -2.12 -16.69 -1.19
C ALA A 249 -3.41 -16.64 -2.02
N TYR A 250 -4.24 -15.62 -1.82
CA TYR A 250 -5.60 -15.55 -2.32
C TYR A 250 -5.86 -14.20 -2.99
N SER A 251 -6.68 -14.18 -4.03
CA SER A 251 -7.10 -12.94 -4.70
C SER A 251 -8.17 -12.19 -3.89
N ALA A 252 -8.25 -10.87 -4.11
CA ALA A 252 -9.15 -9.99 -3.37
C ALA A 252 -10.65 -10.30 -3.56
N GLU A 253 -11.02 -11.04 -4.59
CA GLU A 253 -12.40 -11.48 -4.83
C GLU A 253 -12.81 -12.72 -4.01
N GLU A 254 -11.87 -13.33 -3.29
CA GLU A 254 -12.17 -14.48 -2.44
C GLU A 254 -12.68 -14.03 -1.07
N LYS A 255 -13.63 -14.80 -0.54
CA LYS A 255 -14.15 -14.62 0.82
C LYS A 255 -13.10 -15.07 1.85
N ILE A 256 -12.84 -14.23 2.87
CA ILE A 256 -12.07 -14.65 4.06
C ILE A 256 -12.97 -15.25 5.13
N GLY A 257 -14.15 -14.68 5.35
CA GLY A 257 -15.11 -15.10 6.35
C GLY A 257 -16.35 -14.20 6.35
N ASN A 258 -17.16 -14.35 7.38
CA ASN A 258 -18.23 -13.42 7.73
C ASN A 258 -17.77 -12.52 8.87
N LEU A 259 -18.41 -11.37 9.01
CA LEU A 259 -18.19 -10.45 10.13
C LEU A 259 -18.41 -11.17 11.47
N SER A 260 -17.48 -11.03 12.40
CA SER A 260 -17.59 -11.64 13.72
C SER A 260 -18.73 -11.03 14.54
N PRO A 261 -19.30 -11.76 15.51
CA PRO A 261 -20.33 -11.20 16.40
C PRO A 261 -19.89 -9.93 17.10
N GLU A 262 -18.63 -9.87 17.55
CA GLU A 262 -18.05 -8.69 18.22
C GLU A 262 -18.07 -7.46 17.29
N TRP A 263 -17.56 -7.60 16.07
CA TRP A 263 -17.52 -6.49 15.11
C TRP A 263 -18.91 -6.16 14.55
N ALA A 264 -19.78 -7.15 14.40
CA ALA A 264 -21.17 -6.90 13.99
C ALA A 264 -21.90 -6.01 15.02
N GLU A 265 -21.73 -6.28 16.31
CA GLU A 265 -22.29 -5.47 17.39
C GLU A 265 -21.68 -4.06 17.43
N LYS A 266 -20.34 -3.95 17.41
CA LYS A 266 -19.62 -2.67 17.40
C LYS A 266 -20.03 -1.75 16.25
N LEU A 267 -20.22 -2.33 15.06
CA LEU A 267 -20.50 -1.57 13.84
C LEU A 267 -22.01 -1.37 13.59
N GLY A 268 -22.88 -2.06 14.33
CA GLY A 268 -24.32 -2.05 14.06
C GLY A 268 -24.73 -2.78 12.77
N LEU A 269 -23.90 -3.74 12.34
CA LEU A 269 -24.10 -4.60 11.17
C LEU A 269 -24.60 -5.99 11.58
N THR A 270 -24.75 -6.89 10.61
CA THR A 270 -25.14 -8.29 10.87
C THR A 270 -23.95 -9.23 10.63
N THR A 271 -23.96 -10.40 11.25
CA THR A 271 -22.97 -11.45 11.04
C THR A 271 -23.06 -12.11 9.65
N GLU A 272 -24.08 -11.77 8.85
CA GLU A 272 -24.23 -12.25 7.47
C GLU A 272 -23.33 -11.47 6.48
N VAL A 273 -22.75 -10.33 6.91
CA VAL A 273 -21.84 -9.53 6.08
C VAL A 273 -20.59 -10.33 5.75
N THR A 274 -20.34 -10.53 4.47
CA THR A 274 -19.15 -11.23 3.98
C THR A 274 -17.96 -10.27 3.94
N VAL A 275 -16.80 -10.72 4.41
CA VAL A 275 -15.53 -9.99 4.31
C VAL A 275 -14.65 -10.64 3.25
N ALA A 276 -14.14 -9.84 2.33
CA ALA A 276 -13.23 -10.27 1.27
C ALA A 276 -11.78 -10.32 1.76
N VAL A 277 -10.91 -11.04 1.04
CA VAL A 277 -9.46 -10.95 1.19
C VAL A 277 -9.02 -9.51 0.88
N GLY A 278 -8.13 -8.95 1.69
CA GLY A 278 -7.63 -7.61 1.49
C GLY A 278 -6.65 -7.48 0.32
N ALA A 279 -6.38 -6.25 -0.10
CA ALA A 279 -5.44 -5.96 -1.17
C ALA A 279 -4.71 -4.62 -0.93
N PHE A 280 -3.87 -4.20 -1.86
CA PHE A 280 -3.27 -2.88 -1.82
C PHE A 280 -4.18 -1.82 -2.46
N ASP A 281 -4.15 -0.62 -1.88
CA ASP A 281 -4.91 0.57 -2.29
C ASP A 281 -4.79 0.88 -3.79
N ALA A 282 -3.56 0.93 -4.31
CA ALA A 282 -3.32 1.21 -5.71
C ALA A 282 -3.94 0.16 -6.65
N HIS A 283 -3.91 -1.13 -6.28
CA HIS A 283 -4.50 -2.19 -7.08
C HIS A 283 -6.03 -2.12 -7.08
N MET A 284 -6.65 -1.86 -5.93
CA MET A 284 -8.11 -1.68 -5.86
C MET A 284 -8.55 -0.37 -6.50
N GLY A 285 -7.75 0.70 -6.39
CA GLY A 285 -7.94 1.92 -7.15
C GLY A 285 -7.95 1.68 -8.67
N ALA A 286 -7.07 0.79 -9.17
CA ALA A 286 -7.07 0.41 -10.57
C ALA A 286 -8.34 -0.36 -10.98
N VAL A 287 -8.84 -1.25 -10.12
CA VAL A 287 -10.12 -1.95 -10.33
C VAL A 287 -11.27 -0.95 -10.36
N GLY A 288 -11.31 -0.02 -9.40
CA GLY A 288 -12.33 1.04 -9.34
C GLY A 288 -12.31 1.96 -10.56
N ALA A 289 -11.14 2.18 -11.16
CA ALA A 289 -10.96 2.94 -12.40
C ALA A 289 -11.33 2.14 -13.69
N GLY A 290 -11.74 0.88 -13.54
CA GLY A 290 -12.18 0.05 -14.67
C GLY A 290 -11.01 -0.53 -15.49
N ILE A 291 -9.93 -0.94 -14.84
CA ILE A 291 -8.77 -1.52 -15.51
C ILE A 291 -9.14 -2.75 -16.35
N SER A 292 -8.58 -2.83 -17.55
CA SER A 292 -8.68 -3.98 -18.44
C SER A 292 -7.44 -4.07 -19.34
N THR A 293 -7.31 -5.15 -20.13
CA THR A 293 -6.19 -5.31 -21.07
C THR A 293 -6.07 -4.10 -21.99
N GLY A 294 -4.87 -3.54 -22.10
CA GLY A 294 -4.57 -2.36 -22.93
C GLY A 294 -4.83 -1.01 -22.25
N ILE A 295 -5.32 -1.02 -20.99
CA ILE A 295 -5.49 0.20 -20.19
C ILE A 295 -4.37 0.29 -19.15
N LEU A 296 -3.67 1.42 -19.12
CA LEU A 296 -2.78 1.82 -18.04
C LEU A 296 -3.57 2.69 -17.05
N VAL A 297 -3.68 2.24 -15.82
CA VAL A 297 -4.22 3.06 -14.73
C VAL A 297 -3.06 3.64 -13.93
N LYS A 298 -3.06 4.95 -13.77
CA LYS A 298 -2.07 5.70 -12.99
C LYS A 298 -2.73 6.23 -11.71
N ILE A 299 -2.37 5.66 -10.58
CA ILE A 299 -2.79 6.13 -9.26
C ILE A 299 -1.85 7.25 -8.83
N LEU A 300 -2.37 8.47 -8.82
CA LEU A 300 -1.60 9.70 -8.53
C LEU A 300 -1.83 10.15 -7.10
N GLY A 301 -0.74 10.32 -6.36
CA GLY A 301 -0.72 10.85 -5.02
C GLY A 301 0.63 11.52 -4.72
N THR A 302 1.15 11.33 -3.53
CA THR A 302 2.53 11.66 -3.12
C THR A 302 3.55 11.07 -4.10
N SER A 303 3.37 9.81 -4.42
CA SER A 303 4.05 9.04 -5.48
C SER A 303 3.03 8.54 -6.51
N THR A 304 3.44 7.68 -7.46
CA THR A 304 2.51 6.98 -8.33
C THR A 304 2.67 5.48 -8.24
N CYS A 305 1.54 4.78 -8.44
CA CYS A 305 1.53 3.39 -8.88
C CYS A 305 0.87 3.33 -10.26
N ASP A 306 1.58 2.73 -11.21
CA ASP A 306 1.17 2.55 -12.59
C ASP A 306 0.80 1.08 -12.77
N ILE A 307 -0.47 0.78 -12.99
CA ILE A 307 -1.01 -0.57 -12.99
C ILE A 307 -1.52 -0.94 -14.38
N MET A 308 -1.11 -2.10 -14.86
CA MET A 308 -1.65 -2.76 -16.04
C MET A 308 -2.06 -4.20 -15.71
N VAL A 309 -2.90 -4.78 -16.55
CA VAL A 309 -3.25 -6.21 -16.49
C VAL A 309 -3.03 -6.88 -17.83
N TRP A 310 -2.58 -8.16 -17.77
CA TRP A 310 -2.38 -8.99 -18.95
C TRP A 310 -3.00 -10.39 -18.71
N PRO A 311 -3.76 -10.98 -19.68
CA PRO A 311 -4.37 -12.29 -19.48
C PRO A 311 -3.32 -13.36 -19.10
N ASN A 312 -3.54 -14.11 -18.03
CA ASN A 312 -2.60 -15.15 -17.61
C ASN A 312 -2.65 -16.40 -18.50
N SER A 313 -3.66 -16.50 -19.37
CA SER A 313 -3.72 -17.50 -20.45
C SER A 313 -2.76 -17.22 -21.60
N GLU A 314 -2.17 -16.04 -21.66
CA GLU A 314 -1.22 -15.61 -22.66
C GLU A 314 0.19 -15.52 -22.09
N LYS A 315 1.19 -15.74 -22.93
CA LYS A 315 2.59 -15.63 -22.48
C LYS A 315 2.94 -14.18 -22.20
N LEU A 316 3.40 -13.91 -20.97
CA LEU A 316 4.03 -12.64 -20.59
C LEU A 316 5.49 -12.89 -20.24
N ASN A 317 6.40 -12.22 -20.91
CA ASN A 317 7.84 -12.25 -20.56
C ASN A 317 8.09 -11.37 -19.34
N ASP A 318 9.15 -11.67 -18.60
CA ASP A 318 9.64 -10.79 -17.55
C ASP A 318 10.09 -9.45 -18.16
N ILE A 319 9.74 -8.36 -17.50
CA ILE A 319 10.00 -7.00 -17.97
C ILE A 319 11.02 -6.35 -17.04
N PRO A 320 12.28 -6.19 -17.46
CA PRO A 320 13.29 -5.56 -16.61
C PRO A 320 12.87 -4.17 -16.15
N GLY A 321 13.08 -3.87 -14.88
CA GLY A 321 12.76 -2.59 -14.28
C GLY A 321 11.29 -2.39 -13.87
N VAL A 322 10.38 -3.33 -14.19
CA VAL A 322 9.00 -3.33 -13.70
C VAL A 322 8.96 -4.00 -12.33
N CYS A 323 8.49 -3.30 -11.32
CA CYS A 323 8.64 -3.69 -9.93
C CYS A 323 7.67 -4.79 -9.44
N GLY A 324 6.79 -5.31 -10.29
CA GLY A 324 5.96 -6.46 -9.96
C GLY A 324 5.19 -7.03 -11.14
N ILE A 325 5.25 -8.35 -11.32
CA ILE A 325 4.42 -9.12 -12.26
C ILE A 325 3.86 -10.32 -11.49
N VAL A 326 2.59 -10.25 -11.09
CA VAL A 326 1.97 -11.24 -10.19
C VAL A 326 0.60 -11.68 -10.70
N ASP A 327 0.41 -13.00 -10.81
CA ASP A 327 -0.86 -13.58 -11.22
C ASP A 327 -1.95 -13.37 -10.16
N GLY A 328 -3.09 -12.84 -10.58
CA GLY A 328 -4.27 -12.63 -9.73
C GLY A 328 -4.17 -11.48 -8.72
N SER A 329 -3.13 -10.64 -8.77
CA SER A 329 -2.92 -9.57 -7.78
C SER A 329 -3.87 -8.38 -7.93
N VAL A 330 -4.35 -8.11 -9.15
CA VAL A 330 -5.30 -7.03 -9.46
C VAL A 330 -6.66 -7.61 -9.84
N LEU A 331 -6.66 -8.48 -10.84
CA LEU A 331 -7.86 -9.20 -11.32
C LEU A 331 -7.51 -10.69 -11.46
N LYS A 332 -8.43 -11.56 -11.04
CA LYS A 332 -8.30 -13.01 -11.26
C LYS A 332 -8.27 -13.33 -12.76
N GLY A 333 -7.39 -14.25 -13.14
CA GLY A 333 -7.19 -14.61 -14.54
C GLY A 333 -6.26 -13.65 -15.31
N TYR A 334 -5.63 -12.69 -14.61
CA TYR A 334 -4.69 -11.74 -15.19
C TYR A 334 -3.42 -11.63 -14.34
N PHE A 335 -2.29 -11.47 -14.99
CA PHE A 335 -1.12 -10.90 -14.34
C PHE A 335 -1.37 -9.43 -14.03
N GLY A 336 -1.18 -9.03 -12.77
CA GLY A 336 -1.07 -7.63 -12.39
C GLY A 336 0.37 -7.18 -12.58
N ILE A 337 0.55 -6.06 -13.29
CA ILE A 337 1.84 -5.46 -13.60
C ILE A 337 1.91 -4.12 -12.88
N GLU A 338 2.88 -3.99 -11.97
CA GLU A 338 3.09 -2.78 -11.16
C GLU A 338 4.37 -2.07 -11.57
N ALA A 339 4.25 -0.78 -11.84
CA ALA A 339 5.34 0.17 -12.01
C ALA A 339 5.04 1.43 -11.19
N GLY A 340 5.89 2.45 -11.23
CA GLY A 340 5.57 3.71 -10.56
C GLY A 340 6.75 4.67 -10.44
N GLN A 341 6.45 5.86 -9.90
CA GLN A 341 7.41 6.91 -9.63
C GLN A 341 7.48 7.14 -8.12
N SER A 342 8.69 7.32 -7.59
CA SER A 342 8.92 7.47 -6.15
C SER A 342 8.37 8.78 -5.58
N ALA A 343 8.23 9.81 -6.41
CA ALA A 343 7.62 11.08 -6.06
C ALA A 343 6.94 11.68 -7.28
N VAL A 344 5.79 12.30 -7.08
CA VAL A 344 5.05 13.12 -8.06
C VAL A 344 4.42 14.31 -7.35
N GLY A 345 3.39 14.12 -6.55
CA GLY A 345 2.80 15.20 -5.76
C GLY A 345 3.81 15.89 -4.85
N ASP A 346 4.71 15.11 -4.25
CA ASP A 346 5.76 15.64 -3.38
C ASP A 346 6.75 16.54 -4.12
N ILE A 347 7.06 16.27 -5.40
CA ILE A 347 7.94 17.16 -6.19
C ILE A 347 7.29 18.53 -6.38
N PHE A 348 6.01 18.53 -6.77
CA PHE A 348 5.26 19.78 -6.94
C PHE A 348 5.09 20.52 -5.63
N LEU A 349 4.79 19.82 -4.54
CA LEU A 349 4.66 20.40 -3.21
C LEU A 349 5.99 21.01 -2.73
N TRP A 350 7.08 20.25 -2.87
CA TRP A 350 8.43 20.75 -2.57
C TRP A 350 8.78 22.00 -3.41
N PHE A 351 8.50 21.97 -4.71
CA PHE A 351 8.77 23.09 -5.61
C PHE A 351 7.99 24.34 -5.18
N VAL A 352 6.69 24.21 -4.94
CA VAL A 352 5.82 25.33 -4.53
C VAL A 352 6.26 25.92 -3.20
N ASN A 353 6.62 25.09 -2.22
CA ASN A 353 6.99 25.55 -0.90
C ASN A 353 8.37 26.20 -0.83
N ASN A 354 9.32 25.76 -1.68
CA ASN A 354 10.72 26.17 -1.53
C ASN A 354 11.23 27.09 -2.64
N LEU A 355 10.65 27.05 -3.84
CA LEU A 355 11.22 27.71 -5.02
C LEU A 355 10.27 28.68 -5.73
N VAL A 356 9.00 28.70 -5.37
CA VAL A 356 8.01 29.56 -6.02
C VAL A 356 7.86 30.89 -5.27
N PRO A 357 8.13 32.03 -5.92
CA PRO A 357 8.03 33.36 -5.29
C PRO A 357 6.55 33.72 -5.00
N ASP A 358 6.37 34.66 -4.03
CA ASP A 358 5.06 35.17 -3.62
C ASP A 358 4.31 35.96 -4.70
N SER A 359 4.98 36.31 -5.81
CA SER A 359 4.29 36.84 -6.99
C SER A 359 3.31 35.89 -7.65
N PHE A 360 3.42 34.56 -7.38
CA PHE A 360 2.49 33.56 -7.83
C PHE A 360 1.32 33.29 -6.85
N GLY A 361 1.31 33.92 -5.68
CA GLY A 361 0.29 33.76 -4.65
C GLY A 361 0.89 33.77 -3.25
N LYS A 362 0.05 34.06 -2.25
CA LYS A 362 0.45 34.09 -0.83
C LYS A 362 0.17 32.78 -0.12
N THR A 363 -0.82 32.04 -0.59
CA THR A 363 -1.14 30.71 -0.08
C THR A 363 -0.61 29.63 -1.03
N GLN A 364 -0.53 28.42 -0.54
CA GLN A 364 -0.13 27.25 -1.33
C GLN A 364 -1.10 27.00 -2.48
N GLU A 365 -2.41 27.10 -2.20
CA GLU A 365 -3.48 26.94 -3.18
C GLU A 365 -3.37 27.96 -4.31
N GLU A 366 -3.19 29.25 -3.96
CA GLU A 366 -3.01 30.31 -4.95
C GLU A 366 -1.79 30.07 -5.84
N LYS A 367 -0.66 29.63 -5.24
CA LYS A 367 0.56 29.32 -5.99
C LYS A 367 0.33 28.17 -6.98
N PHE A 368 -0.33 27.07 -6.54
CA PHE A 368 -0.67 25.95 -7.43
C PHE A 368 -1.59 26.38 -8.56
N GLU A 369 -2.65 27.12 -8.29
CA GLU A 369 -3.62 27.57 -9.29
C GLU A 369 -2.93 28.47 -10.34
N ASN A 370 -2.16 29.48 -9.91
CA ASN A 370 -1.52 30.41 -10.82
C ASN A 370 -0.39 29.74 -11.64
N LEU A 371 0.38 28.81 -11.05
CA LEU A 371 1.38 28.04 -11.77
C LEU A 371 0.72 27.12 -12.82
N ALA A 372 -0.34 26.40 -12.45
CA ALA A 372 -1.04 25.52 -13.37
C ALA A 372 -1.63 26.30 -14.56
N LYS A 373 -2.21 27.48 -14.29
CA LYS A 373 -2.73 28.37 -15.32
C LYS A 373 -1.65 28.86 -16.28
N ALA A 374 -0.52 29.34 -15.74
CA ALA A 374 0.61 29.85 -16.54
C ALA A 374 1.29 28.73 -17.34
N ALA A 375 1.56 27.58 -16.69
CA ALA A 375 2.16 26.40 -17.32
C ALA A 375 1.26 25.76 -18.39
N GLY A 376 -0.06 25.80 -18.21
CA GLY A 376 -1.03 25.30 -19.18
C GLY A 376 -1.00 25.99 -20.54
N GLY A 377 -0.47 27.21 -20.61
CA GLY A 377 -0.21 27.93 -21.86
C GLY A 377 1.00 27.44 -22.67
N LEU A 378 1.89 26.65 -22.05
CA LEU A 378 3.12 26.15 -22.67
C LEU A 378 2.93 24.77 -23.29
N LYS A 379 3.46 24.55 -24.50
CA LYS A 379 3.56 23.22 -25.09
C LYS A 379 4.67 22.42 -24.38
N PRO A 380 4.60 21.07 -24.41
CA PRO A 380 5.71 20.25 -23.94
C PRO A 380 7.03 20.61 -24.64
N GLY A 381 8.08 20.87 -23.83
CA GLY A 381 9.43 21.22 -24.31
C GLY A 381 9.59 22.68 -24.81
N GLU A 382 8.55 23.50 -24.82
CA GLU A 382 8.59 24.89 -25.33
C GLU A 382 9.55 25.79 -24.52
N SER A 383 9.67 25.57 -23.21
CA SER A 383 10.60 26.29 -22.34
C SER A 383 12.07 25.94 -22.60
N GLY A 384 12.36 24.84 -23.31
CA GLY A 384 13.71 24.29 -23.44
C GLY A 384 14.24 23.62 -22.17
N LEU A 385 13.44 23.53 -21.11
CA LEU A 385 13.81 22.85 -19.88
C LEU A 385 13.51 21.35 -19.97
N LEU A 386 14.42 20.56 -19.38
CA LEU A 386 14.26 19.12 -19.18
C LEU A 386 14.46 18.81 -17.70
N ALA A 387 13.55 18.02 -17.12
CA ALA A 387 13.64 17.53 -15.76
C ALA A 387 13.69 16.01 -15.71
N LEU A 388 14.45 15.49 -14.74
CA LEU A 388 14.33 14.10 -14.27
C LEU A 388 13.61 14.13 -12.93
N ASP A 389 12.54 13.39 -12.82
CA ASP A 389 11.67 13.29 -11.66
C ASP A 389 12.21 12.42 -10.51
N TRP A 390 13.51 12.21 -10.44
CA TRP A 390 14.16 11.33 -9.46
C TRP A 390 14.48 12.03 -8.14
N ASN A 391 13.71 13.04 -7.77
CA ASN A 391 13.90 13.80 -6.52
C ASN A 391 13.80 12.92 -5.26
N ASN A 392 13.18 11.75 -5.37
CA ASN A 392 13.12 10.73 -4.31
C ASN A 392 13.56 9.35 -4.86
N GLY A 393 14.61 9.32 -5.68
CA GLY A 393 15.10 8.11 -6.35
C GLY A 393 14.28 7.70 -7.58
N ASN A 394 14.65 6.59 -8.17
CA ASN A 394 13.95 5.97 -9.31
C ASN A 394 13.39 4.61 -8.89
N ARG A 395 12.05 4.48 -8.86
CA ARG A 395 11.36 3.22 -8.51
C ARG A 395 11.31 2.25 -9.68
N THR A 396 10.94 2.74 -10.85
CA THR A 396 10.83 1.98 -12.11
C THR A 396 11.79 2.60 -13.10
N ILE A 397 12.59 1.91 -13.46
CA ILE A 397 13.38 1.03 -14.22
C ILE A 397 14.68 0.65 -13.48
N LEU A 398 15.34 1.62 -12.79
CA LEU A 398 16.64 1.43 -12.16
C LEU A 398 16.55 0.88 -10.74
N VAL A 399 15.42 1.08 -10.07
CA VAL A 399 15.13 0.66 -8.68
C VAL A 399 16.26 1.09 -7.73
N ASP A 400 16.66 2.36 -7.83
CA ASP A 400 17.70 2.95 -6.98
C ASP A 400 17.17 4.22 -6.30
N VAL A 401 16.96 4.13 -5.00
CA VAL A 401 16.45 5.22 -4.14
C VAL A 401 17.48 6.33 -3.88
N ARG A 402 18.76 6.12 -4.26
CA ARG A 402 19.84 7.10 -4.07
C ARG A 402 19.99 8.06 -5.26
N LEU A 403 19.30 7.80 -6.35
CA LEU A 403 19.28 8.72 -7.50
C LEU A 403 18.59 10.02 -7.14
N THR A 404 18.98 11.10 -7.79
CA THR A 404 18.48 12.45 -7.52
C THR A 404 17.92 13.10 -8.77
N GLY A 405 16.99 14.04 -8.59
CA GLY A 405 16.42 14.83 -9.68
C GLY A 405 17.46 15.70 -10.39
N LEU A 406 17.15 16.07 -11.61
CA LEU A 406 17.99 16.95 -12.45
C LEU A 406 17.09 17.93 -13.20
N LEU A 407 17.52 19.18 -13.28
CA LEU A 407 16.92 20.19 -14.14
C LEU A 407 17.99 20.80 -15.05
N VAL A 408 17.75 20.77 -16.36
CA VAL A 408 18.69 21.21 -17.40
C VAL A 408 18.02 22.28 -18.29
N GLY A 409 18.80 23.20 -18.83
CA GLY A 409 18.35 24.21 -19.78
C GLY A 409 17.97 25.56 -19.12
N GLN A 410 18.23 25.74 -17.83
CA GLN A 410 17.97 27.00 -17.12
C GLN A 410 18.80 28.17 -17.66
N THR A 411 18.18 29.32 -17.73
CA THR A 411 18.81 30.63 -18.05
C THR A 411 18.43 31.66 -16.99
N LEU A 412 19.01 32.84 -17.06
CA LEU A 412 18.62 33.95 -16.18
C LEU A 412 17.19 34.46 -16.40
N HIS A 413 16.54 34.02 -17.47
CA HIS A 413 15.16 34.41 -17.83
C HIS A 413 14.14 33.32 -17.47
N THR A 414 14.60 32.15 -17.00
CA THR A 414 13.72 31.02 -16.65
C THR A 414 12.74 31.43 -15.54
N GLN A 415 11.47 31.19 -15.78
CA GLN A 415 10.36 31.52 -14.85
C GLN A 415 9.87 30.27 -14.10
N ALA A 416 9.26 30.48 -12.93
CA ALA A 416 8.78 29.39 -12.08
C ALA A 416 7.75 28.48 -12.78
N HIS A 417 6.85 29.05 -13.61
CA HIS A 417 5.86 28.27 -14.34
C HIS A 417 6.46 27.39 -15.47
N GLU A 418 7.64 27.78 -16.00
CA GLU A 418 8.37 26.98 -16.97
C GLU A 418 9.02 25.77 -16.30
N ILE A 419 9.55 25.94 -15.08
CA ILE A 419 10.06 24.83 -14.26
C ILE A 419 8.91 23.88 -13.87
N TYR A 420 7.77 24.46 -13.42
CA TYR A 420 6.57 23.69 -13.09
C TYR A 420 6.05 22.86 -14.29
N ARG A 421 6.21 23.39 -15.51
CA ARG A 421 5.86 22.67 -16.75
C ARG A 421 6.84 21.55 -17.10
N ALA A 422 8.10 21.71 -16.73
CA ALA A 422 9.15 20.72 -16.99
C ALA A 422 9.12 19.55 -16.00
N LEU A 423 8.73 19.83 -14.74
CA LEU A 423 8.49 18.81 -13.71
C LEU A 423 7.26 17.98 -14.01
#